data_baf3231f2682158e03df48aa8ce18683
#
_entry.id   baf3231f2682158e03df48aa8ce18683
#
_cell.length_a   1.000
_cell.length_b   1.000
_cell.length_c   1.000
_cell.angle_alpha   90.00
_cell.angle_beta   90.00
_cell.angle_gamma   90.00
#
_symmetry.space_group_name_H-M   'P 1'
#
loop_
_entity.id
_entity.type
_entity.pdbx_description
1 polymer ?
#
loop_
_entity_poly.entity_id
_entity_poly.type
_entity_poly.pdbx_seq_one_letter_code
_entity_poly.pdbx_strand_id
1 'polypeptide(L)'
;MKRLKFGIEIEFIGITREAAATIVADFFGTGFFYEGGELKERDIADEKHRIWRVVRDASIEAFAEEEQCELVTPILQYEDLECLKQLLQNMQQLGARVNRSCGLHIHVDGKNFTPQAIVNLVTLIGSRELLLYKALSIPKDRMKYCKRIND
;
A
#
# COMPACT_ATOMS: atom_id res chain seq x y z
N MET A 1 3.12 -18.70 -9.70
CA MET A 1 2.62 -17.55 -8.93
C MET A 1 3.51 -17.19 -7.73
N LYS A 2 4.00 -18.14 -6.92
CA LYS A 2 4.84 -17.85 -5.73
C LYS A 2 6.18 -17.12 -5.98
N ARG A 3 6.59 -16.91 -7.23
CA ARG A 3 7.83 -16.21 -7.60
C ARG A 3 7.63 -14.77 -8.09
N LEU A 4 6.37 -14.28 -8.10
CA LEU A 4 6.09 -12.90 -8.47
C LEU A 4 6.57 -11.97 -7.36
N LYS A 5 7.23 -10.90 -7.76
CA LYS A 5 7.57 -9.79 -6.89
C LYS A 5 6.48 -8.73 -7.00
N PHE A 6 6.20 -8.09 -5.89
CA PHE A 6 5.20 -7.02 -5.83
C PHE A 6 5.58 -5.97 -4.79
N GLY A 7 4.99 -4.80 -4.89
CA GLY A 7 5.02 -3.75 -3.89
C GLY A 7 3.60 -3.35 -3.53
N ILE A 8 3.38 -2.83 -2.34
CA ILE A 8 2.08 -2.39 -1.87
C ILE A 8 2.21 -1.00 -1.24
N GLU A 9 1.29 -0.12 -1.57
CA GLU A 9 1.08 1.18 -0.92
C GLU A 9 -0.27 1.14 -0.22
N ILE A 10 -0.29 1.47 1.07
CA ILE A 10 -1.47 1.35 1.92
C ILE A 10 -1.72 2.69 2.58
N GLU A 11 -2.80 3.34 2.21
CA GLU A 11 -3.24 4.60 2.78
C GLU A 11 -4.05 4.39 4.06
N PHE A 12 -3.79 5.21 5.08
CA PHE A 12 -4.48 5.12 6.36
C PHE A 12 -4.46 6.46 7.10
N ILE A 13 -5.31 6.55 8.14
CA ILE A 13 -5.45 7.66 9.06
C ILE A 13 -5.47 7.17 10.52
N GLY A 14 -5.62 8.09 11.47
CA GLY A 14 -5.89 7.77 12.88
C GLY A 14 -4.65 7.67 13.76
N ILE A 15 -3.48 7.62 13.17
CA ILE A 15 -2.18 7.77 13.82
C ILE A 15 -1.31 8.70 12.97
N THR A 16 -0.35 9.36 13.60
CA THR A 16 0.58 10.23 12.87
C THR A 16 1.62 9.42 12.11
N ARG A 17 2.25 10.03 11.08
CA ARG A 17 3.37 9.41 10.35
C ARG A 17 4.51 8.99 11.27
N GLU A 18 4.79 9.79 12.30
CA GLU A 18 5.84 9.46 13.27
C GLU A 18 5.47 8.24 14.13
N ALA A 19 4.22 8.20 14.63
CA ALA A 19 3.72 7.03 15.36
C ALA A 19 3.73 5.78 14.47
N ALA A 20 3.29 5.90 13.21
CA ALA A 20 3.34 4.79 12.26
C ALA A 20 4.77 4.29 12.02
N ALA A 21 5.72 5.20 11.79
CA ALA A 21 7.12 4.83 11.61
C ALA A 21 7.71 4.14 12.86
N THR A 22 7.35 4.63 14.06
CA THR A 22 7.74 3.99 15.32
C THR A 22 7.18 2.56 15.42
N ILE A 23 5.90 2.37 15.08
CA ILE A 23 5.26 1.04 15.10
C ILE A 23 5.97 0.08 14.14
N VAL A 24 6.32 0.54 12.94
CA VAL A 24 7.03 -0.28 11.94
C VAL A 24 8.45 -0.59 12.42
N ALA A 25 9.15 0.40 12.99
CA ALA A 25 10.50 0.24 13.52
C ALA A 25 10.53 -0.75 14.71
N ASP A 26 9.59 -0.62 15.64
CA ASP A 26 9.45 -1.54 16.78
C ASP A 26 9.09 -2.96 16.32
N PHE A 27 8.24 -3.09 15.30
CA PHE A 27 7.87 -4.39 14.75
C PHE A 27 9.08 -5.14 14.17
N PHE A 28 10.01 -4.42 13.51
CA PHE A 28 11.24 -4.99 12.96
C PHE A 28 12.43 -4.96 13.92
N GLY A 29 12.29 -4.35 15.10
CA GLY A 29 13.38 -4.17 16.07
C GLY A 29 14.48 -3.23 15.57
N THR A 30 14.12 -2.22 14.79
CA THR A 30 15.03 -1.27 14.16
C THR A 30 14.71 0.17 14.55
N GLY A 31 15.44 1.12 14.02
CA GLY A 31 15.10 2.55 14.08
C GLY A 31 14.57 3.05 12.73
N PHE A 32 14.14 4.29 12.68
CA PHE A 32 13.80 4.96 11.43
C PHE A 32 14.59 6.26 11.24
N PHE A 33 14.70 6.69 9.98
CA PHE A 33 15.32 7.94 9.60
C PHE A 33 14.26 8.87 9.01
N TYR A 34 14.32 10.14 9.39
CA TYR A 34 13.53 11.18 8.74
C TYR A 34 14.32 11.75 7.59
N GLU A 35 13.90 11.45 6.37
CA GLU A 35 14.55 11.94 5.14
C GLU A 35 14.18 13.40 4.83
N GLY A 36 13.06 13.89 5.33
CA GLY A 36 12.55 15.23 5.00
C GLY A 36 11.77 15.27 3.68
N GLY A 37 11.92 16.37 2.94
CA GLY A 37 11.24 16.57 1.67
C GLY A 37 9.74 16.87 1.76
N GLU A 38 9.09 17.01 0.61
CA GLU A 38 7.66 17.35 0.52
C GLU A 38 6.76 16.23 1.07
N LEU A 39 7.16 14.98 0.89
CA LEU A 39 6.42 13.81 1.36
C LEU A 39 6.66 13.49 2.84
N LYS A 40 7.55 14.21 3.50
CA LYS A 40 7.90 14.02 4.92
C LYS A 40 8.17 12.54 5.25
N GLU A 41 9.03 11.93 4.44
CA GLU A 41 9.34 10.51 4.44
C GLU A 41 10.02 10.06 5.72
N ARG A 42 9.72 8.82 6.15
CA ARG A 42 10.40 8.11 7.22
C ARG A 42 10.74 6.72 6.72
N ASP A 43 12.03 6.45 6.58
CA ASP A 43 12.56 5.20 6.07
C ASP A 43 12.90 4.25 7.23
N ILE A 44 12.40 3.02 7.16
CA ILE A 44 12.60 1.97 8.16
C ILE A 44 13.20 0.75 7.46
N ALA A 45 14.34 0.27 7.96
CA ALA A 45 14.91 -0.98 7.48
C ALA A 45 14.26 -2.18 8.17
N ASP A 46 13.95 -3.24 7.42
CA ASP A 46 13.58 -4.52 7.99
C ASP A 46 14.82 -5.41 8.25
N GLU A 47 14.62 -6.60 8.80
CA GLU A 47 15.68 -7.56 9.08
C GLU A 47 16.48 -8.00 7.84
N LYS A 48 15.91 -7.81 6.64
CA LYS A 48 16.56 -8.10 5.35
C LYS A 48 17.19 -6.85 4.74
N HIS A 49 17.30 -5.74 5.50
CA HIS A 49 17.78 -4.43 5.06
C HIS A 49 16.98 -3.83 3.91
N ARG A 50 15.72 -4.21 3.72
CA ARG A 50 14.82 -3.59 2.76
C ARG A 50 14.17 -2.39 3.41
N ILE A 51 13.86 -1.35 2.63
CA ILE A 51 13.33 -0.09 3.14
C ILE A 51 11.81 -0.07 3.02
N TRP A 52 11.15 0.06 4.15
CA TRP A 52 9.75 0.42 4.30
C TRP A 52 9.68 1.93 4.48
N ARG A 53 8.66 2.57 3.91
CA ARG A 53 8.48 4.02 4.03
C ARG A 53 7.13 4.36 4.60
N VAL A 54 7.10 5.34 5.47
CA VAL A 54 5.87 6.04 5.85
C VAL A 54 5.95 7.45 5.27
N VAL A 55 5.04 7.77 4.36
CA VAL A 55 5.03 9.04 3.63
C VAL A 55 3.72 9.79 3.84
N ARG A 56 3.68 11.04 3.43
CA ARG A 56 2.45 11.82 3.32
C ARG A 56 1.80 11.57 1.97
N ASP A 57 0.50 11.30 1.98
CA ASP A 57 -0.35 11.47 0.81
C ASP A 57 -1.41 12.55 1.07
N ALA A 58 -1.27 13.67 0.34
CA ALA A 58 -2.16 14.82 0.49
C ALA A 58 -3.59 14.59 -0.04
N SER A 59 -3.85 13.50 -0.75
CA SER A 59 -5.19 13.11 -1.23
C SER A 59 -6.06 12.53 -0.11
N ILE A 60 -5.44 12.11 1.00
CA ILE A 60 -6.13 11.49 2.14
C ILE A 60 -6.84 12.58 2.96
N GLU A 61 -8.13 12.36 3.21
CA GLU A 61 -8.93 13.21 4.10
C GLU A 61 -8.74 12.77 5.55
N ALA A 62 -7.90 13.48 6.30
CA ALA A 62 -7.62 13.24 7.70
C ALA A 62 -7.94 14.48 8.55
N PHE A 63 -8.05 14.32 9.87
CA PHE A 63 -8.28 15.43 10.80
C PHE A 63 -7.08 16.39 10.87
N ALA A 64 -5.87 15.83 10.82
CA ALA A 64 -4.62 16.58 10.81
C ALA A 64 -3.74 16.10 9.64
N GLU A 65 -2.87 16.97 9.14
CA GLU A 65 -1.93 16.65 8.06
C GLU A 65 -0.99 15.49 8.43
N GLU A 66 -0.63 15.42 9.71
CA GLU A 66 0.25 14.38 10.24
C GLU A 66 -0.38 12.97 10.17
N GLU A 67 -1.72 12.89 10.07
CA GLU A 67 -2.48 11.65 9.92
C GLU A 67 -2.74 11.27 8.45
N GLN A 68 -2.31 12.07 7.48
CA GLN A 68 -2.33 11.71 6.05
C GLN A 68 -1.16 10.75 5.79
N CYS A 69 -1.38 9.46 5.97
CA CYS A 69 -0.33 8.46 6.00
C CYS A 69 -0.47 7.43 4.89
N GLU A 70 0.65 7.11 4.26
CA GLU A 70 0.79 5.98 3.35
C GLU A 70 1.99 5.13 3.78
N LEU A 71 1.77 3.82 3.91
CA LEU A 71 2.82 2.84 4.11
C LEU A 71 3.22 2.26 2.76
N VAL A 72 4.44 2.51 2.33
CA VAL A 72 5.04 1.96 1.10
C VAL A 72 5.94 0.80 1.48
N THR A 73 5.63 -0.38 0.97
CA THR A 73 6.45 -1.57 1.23
C THR A 73 7.66 -1.61 0.31
N PRO A 74 8.75 -2.28 0.69
CA PRO A 74 9.77 -2.69 -0.27
C PRO A 74 9.21 -3.70 -1.26
N ILE A 75 10.06 -4.16 -2.20
CA ILE A 75 9.71 -5.30 -3.05
C ILE A 75 9.52 -6.55 -2.18
N LEU A 76 8.30 -7.08 -2.20
CA LEU A 76 7.87 -8.25 -1.45
C LEU A 76 7.78 -9.49 -2.34
N GLN A 77 7.76 -10.65 -1.69
CA GLN A 77 7.45 -11.95 -2.26
C GLN A 77 6.29 -12.59 -1.49
N TYR A 78 5.79 -13.72 -1.99
CA TYR A 78 4.64 -14.39 -1.38
C TYR A 78 4.86 -14.75 0.09
N GLU A 79 6.09 -15.10 0.45
CA GLU A 79 6.52 -15.46 1.80
C GLU A 79 6.44 -14.28 2.78
N ASP A 80 6.48 -13.03 2.28
CA ASP A 80 6.41 -11.82 3.10
C ASP A 80 4.97 -11.44 3.50
N LEU A 81 3.94 -12.09 2.91
CA LEU A 81 2.54 -11.73 3.15
C LEU A 81 2.10 -11.91 4.61
N GLU A 82 2.60 -12.94 5.29
CA GLU A 82 2.25 -13.15 6.70
C GLU A 82 2.87 -12.07 7.59
N CYS A 83 4.12 -11.68 7.31
CA CYS A 83 4.78 -10.57 7.98
C CYS A 83 4.02 -9.26 7.77
N LEU A 84 3.64 -8.94 6.52
CA LEU A 84 2.82 -7.76 6.22
C LEU A 84 1.50 -7.77 6.97
N LYS A 85 0.80 -8.91 6.98
CA LYS A 85 -0.48 -9.06 7.70
C LYS A 85 -0.31 -8.78 9.19
N GLN A 86 0.72 -9.33 9.84
CA GLN A 86 0.99 -9.12 11.25
C GLN A 86 1.31 -7.65 11.55
N LEU A 87 2.12 -7.00 10.72
CA LEU A 87 2.40 -5.58 10.83
C LEU A 87 1.11 -4.74 10.74
N LEU A 88 0.25 -5.00 9.75
CA LEU A 88 -1.01 -4.27 9.59
C LEU A 88 -1.97 -4.50 10.77
N GLN A 89 -2.03 -5.70 11.31
CA GLN A 89 -2.81 -5.99 12.51
C GLN A 89 -2.30 -5.21 13.72
N ASN A 90 -0.97 -5.11 13.88
CA ASN A 90 -0.35 -4.33 14.94
C ASN A 90 -0.67 -2.84 14.78
N MET A 91 -0.51 -2.29 13.57
CA MET A 91 -0.88 -0.89 13.28
C MET A 91 -2.35 -0.62 13.58
N GLN A 92 -3.26 -1.53 13.20
CA GLN A 92 -4.69 -1.41 13.48
C GLN A 92 -4.99 -1.40 14.99
N GLN A 93 -4.37 -2.28 15.75
CA GLN A 93 -4.53 -2.33 17.22
C GLN A 93 -4.05 -1.03 17.89
N LEU A 94 -3.07 -0.37 17.31
CA LEU A 94 -2.50 0.89 17.81
C LEU A 94 -3.17 2.14 17.23
N GLY A 95 -4.30 1.98 16.53
CA GLY A 95 -5.17 3.09 16.13
C GLY A 95 -5.19 3.44 14.64
N ALA A 96 -4.38 2.80 13.81
CA ALA A 96 -4.47 2.99 12.36
C ALA A 96 -5.85 2.50 11.85
N ARG A 97 -6.47 3.28 10.99
CA ARG A 97 -7.78 3.00 10.41
C ARG A 97 -7.87 3.55 9.00
N VAL A 98 -8.85 3.14 8.27
CA VAL A 98 -9.12 3.62 6.92
C VAL A 98 -10.45 4.37 6.86
N ASN A 99 -10.55 5.30 5.92
CA ASN A 99 -11.80 5.94 5.56
C ASN A 99 -12.03 5.85 4.04
N ARG A 100 -13.04 6.56 3.52
CA ARG A 100 -13.37 6.53 2.08
C ARG A 100 -12.33 7.15 1.17
N SER A 101 -11.44 8.00 1.69
CA SER A 101 -10.36 8.59 0.91
C SER A 101 -9.16 7.64 0.75
N CYS A 102 -9.00 6.68 1.67
CA CYS A 102 -7.87 5.76 1.64
C CYS A 102 -7.96 4.76 0.50
N GLY A 103 -6.84 4.54 -0.17
CA GLY A 103 -6.63 3.56 -1.24
C GLY A 103 -5.69 2.44 -0.85
N LEU A 104 -5.64 1.45 -1.73
CA LEU A 104 -4.66 0.36 -1.71
C LEU A 104 -4.12 0.20 -3.13
N HIS A 105 -2.81 0.37 -3.30
CA HIS A 105 -2.13 0.18 -4.58
C HIS A 105 -1.29 -1.09 -4.53
N ILE A 106 -1.38 -1.91 -5.56
CA ILE A 106 -0.58 -3.14 -5.70
C ILE A 106 0.19 -3.07 -7.01
N HIS A 107 1.50 -3.02 -6.90
CA HIS A 107 2.44 -3.02 -8.02
C HIS A 107 2.97 -4.43 -8.23
N VAL A 108 2.84 -4.96 -9.43
CA VAL A 108 3.33 -6.31 -9.77
C VAL A 108 4.49 -6.20 -10.74
N ASP A 109 5.57 -6.96 -10.50
CA ASP A 109 6.73 -6.99 -11.38
C ASP A 109 6.36 -7.56 -12.75
N GLY A 110 6.32 -6.68 -13.75
CA GLY A 110 6.03 -7.01 -15.15
C GLY A 110 7.25 -7.25 -16.01
N LYS A 111 8.47 -7.28 -15.46
CA LYS A 111 9.74 -7.36 -16.22
C LYS A 111 9.77 -8.50 -17.23
N ASN A 112 9.14 -9.61 -16.93
CA ASN A 112 9.12 -10.81 -17.77
C ASN A 112 7.80 -10.96 -18.56
N PHE A 113 6.92 -9.96 -18.59
CA PHE A 113 5.68 -10.03 -19.33
C PHE A 113 5.96 -9.83 -20.82
N THR A 114 5.56 -10.79 -21.61
CA THR A 114 5.53 -10.63 -23.08
C THR A 114 4.36 -9.71 -23.47
N PRO A 115 4.40 -9.07 -24.66
CA PRO A 115 3.25 -8.31 -25.16
C PRO A 115 1.93 -9.11 -25.12
N GLN A 116 1.99 -10.40 -25.48
CA GLN A 116 0.83 -11.27 -25.43
C GLN A 116 0.32 -11.51 -24.00
N ALA A 117 1.22 -11.63 -23.02
CA ALA A 117 0.85 -11.77 -21.61
C ALA A 117 0.13 -10.51 -21.12
N ILE A 118 0.58 -9.32 -21.52
CA ILE A 118 -0.07 -8.05 -21.18
C ILE A 118 -1.47 -7.98 -21.80
N VAL A 119 -1.61 -8.30 -23.08
CA VAL A 119 -2.92 -8.35 -23.76
C VAL A 119 -3.86 -9.31 -23.06
N ASN A 120 -3.40 -10.51 -22.71
CA ASN A 120 -4.20 -11.50 -22.00
C ASN A 120 -4.63 -11.00 -20.60
N LEU A 121 -3.72 -10.34 -19.88
CA LEU A 121 -4.01 -9.76 -18.55
C LEU A 121 -5.08 -8.67 -18.65
N VAL A 122 -4.90 -7.71 -19.55
CA VAL A 122 -5.86 -6.62 -19.79
C VAL A 122 -7.23 -7.16 -20.19
N THR A 123 -7.27 -8.13 -21.10
CA THR A 123 -8.51 -8.77 -21.54
C THR A 123 -9.19 -9.51 -20.38
N LEU A 124 -8.43 -10.25 -19.58
CA LEU A 124 -8.95 -10.99 -18.42
C LEU A 124 -9.54 -10.04 -17.38
N ILE A 125 -8.80 -9.00 -17.03
CA ILE A 125 -9.26 -8.01 -16.05
C ILE A 125 -10.46 -7.25 -16.59
N GLY A 126 -10.39 -6.68 -17.80
CA GLY A 126 -11.46 -5.90 -18.39
C GLY A 126 -12.77 -6.70 -18.54
N SER A 127 -12.69 -8.00 -18.86
CA SER A 127 -13.87 -8.86 -18.95
C SER A 127 -14.52 -9.18 -17.58
N ARG A 128 -13.81 -8.98 -16.45
CA ARG A 128 -14.26 -9.32 -15.10
C ARG A 128 -14.26 -8.15 -14.12
N GLU A 129 -13.99 -6.97 -14.61
CA GLU A 129 -13.77 -5.77 -13.80
C GLU A 129 -14.94 -5.45 -12.88
N LEU A 130 -16.18 -5.53 -13.38
CA LEU A 130 -17.37 -5.33 -12.56
C LEU A 130 -17.50 -6.35 -11.42
N LEU A 131 -17.08 -7.59 -11.69
CA LEU A 131 -17.08 -8.64 -10.68
C LEU A 131 -16.02 -8.36 -9.61
N LEU A 132 -14.84 -7.91 -10.03
CA LEU A 132 -13.76 -7.51 -9.11
C LEU A 132 -14.19 -6.33 -8.24
N TYR A 133 -14.78 -5.28 -8.82
CA TYR A 133 -15.26 -4.13 -8.06
C TYR A 133 -16.33 -4.51 -7.04
N LYS A 134 -17.25 -5.41 -7.42
CA LYS A 134 -18.26 -5.93 -6.50
C LYS A 134 -17.64 -6.77 -5.38
N ALA A 135 -16.71 -7.67 -5.72
CA ALA A 135 -16.02 -8.53 -4.76
C ALA A 135 -15.17 -7.73 -3.75
N LEU A 136 -14.52 -6.66 -4.22
CA LEU A 136 -13.73 -5.75 -3.39
C LEU A 136 -14.57 -4.66 -2.73
N SER A 137 -15.89 -4.64 -2.97
CA SER A 137 -16.82 -3.64 -2.42
C SER A 137 -16.41 -2.19 -2.73
N ILE A 138 -15.88 -1.95 -3.94
CA ILE A 138 -15.44 -0.61 -4.35
C ILE A 138 -16.65 0.33 -4.39
N PRO A 139 -16.71 1.40 -3.59
CA PRO A 139 -17.83 2.31 -3.57
C PRO A 139 -17.86 3.17 -4.84
N LYS A 140 -19.06 3.62 -5.25
CA LYS A 140 -19.26 4.37 -6.51
C LYS A 140 -18.47 5.67 -6.60
N ASP A 141 -18.28 6.35 -5.49
CA ASP A 141 -17.52 7.59 -5.39
C ASP A 141 -16.00 7.39 -5.59
N ARG A 142 -15.52 6.16 -5.43
CA ARG A 142 -14.12 5.79 -5.73
C ARG A 142 -13.89 5.52 -7.22
N MET A 143 -14.94 5.35 -8.04
CA MET A 143 -14.80 5.06 -9.48
C MET A 143 -14.05 6.16 -10.24
N LYS A 144 -14.02 7.40 -9.73
CA LYS A 144 -13.21 8.47 -10.32
C LYS A 144 -11.70 8.21 -10.26
N TYR A 145 -11.25 7.40 -9.29
CA TYR A 145 -9.85 6.98 -9.13
C TYR A 145 -9.61 5.58 -9.69
N CYS A 146 -10.55 4.66 -9.41
CA CYS A 146 -10.53 3.27 -9.91
C CYS A 146 -11.25 3.20 -11.25
N LYS A 147 -10.74 3.89 -12.27
CA LYS A 147 -11.37 3.89 -13.61
C LYS A 147 -11.33 2.49 -14.22
N ARG A 148 -12.34 2.18 -15.03
CA ARG A 148 -12.37 0.94 -15.77
C ARG A 148 -11.37 0.96 -16.92
N ILE A 149 -10.92 -0.22 -17.35
CA ILE A 149 -9.99 -0.35 -18.48
C ILE A 149 -10.59 0.21 -19.77
N ASN A 150 -11.91 0.16 -19.92
CA ASN A 150 -12.62 0.59 -21.11
C ASN A 150 -13.31 1.96 -20.97
N ASP A 151 -13.06 2.70 -19.87
CA ASP A 151 -13.48 4.08 -19.69
C ASP A 151 -12.33 5.01 -20.06
#